data_df90817766c8f77c2de7a22e0bb3a90f
#
_entry.id   df90817766c8f77c2de7a22e0bb3a90f
#
_cell.length_a   1.000
_cell.length_b   1.000
_cell.length_c   1.000
_cell.angle_alpha   90.00
_cell.angle_beta   90.00
_cell.angle_gamma   90.00
#
_symmetry.space_group_name_H-M   'P 1'
#
loop_
_entity.id
_entity.type
_entity.pdbx_description
1 polymer ?
#
loop_
_entity_poly.entity_id
_entity_poly.type
_entity_poly.pdbx_seq_one_letter_code
_entity_poly.pdbx_strand_id
1 'polypeptide(L)'
;ARLTGSPGMAEANAWTVEKFNEWGLANAVVEPWGEFGRGWKNMGYAGRILTPVSQPLHGQPMAWTGSTDGLVRGEAVVIQAESVEDATTKYEGQLGGKFLLVEALQDFEPEFEHTPRRSSLESLLEPAPQTGRGGRGGNAALFARMRAQRAVQQAIFEMAASEGAAGVLRISSRDDGVIRGGSAGSRESGAPEGL
;
A
#
# COMPACT_ATOMS: atom_id res chain seq x y z
N ALA A 1 -13.23 0.49 5.69
CA ALA A 1 -12.81 0.57 4.29
C ALA A 1 -13.85 -0.12 3.40
N ARG A 2 -14.12 0.44 2.23
CA ARG A 2 -15.09 -0.08 1.26
C ARG A 2 -14.36 -0.71 0.08
N LEU A 3 -13.59 -1.76 0.36
CA LEU A 3 -12.89 -2.51 -0.67
C LEU A 3 -13.86 -3.46 -1.38
N THR A 4 -13.64 -3.70 -2.66
CA THR A 4 -14.44 -4.66 -3.45
C THR A 4 -14.50 -6.01 -2.73
N GLY A 5 -15.70 -6.58 -2.58
CA GLY A 5 -15.92 -7.83 -1.88
C GLY A 5 -15.84 -7.76 -0.35
N SER A 6 -15.65 -6.57 0.25
CA SER A 6 -15.62 -6.42 1.69
C SER A 6 -17.04 -6.24 2.28
N PRO A 7 -17.25 -6.61 3.56
CA PRO A 7 -18.52 -6.33 4.24
C PRO A 7 -18.92 -4.84 4.20
N GLY A 8 -17.95 -3.94 4.37
CA GLY A 8 -18.24 -2.50 4.29
C GLY A 8 -18.65 -2.01 2.89
N MET A 9 -18.29 -2.73 1.81
CA MET A 9 -18.81 -2.44 0.48
C MET A 9 -20.25 -2.96 0.34
N ALA A 10 -20.54 -4.15 0.87
CA ALA A 10 -21.91 -4.69 0.88
C ALA A 10 -22.88 -3.77 1.63
N GLU A 11 -22.48 -3.28 2.80
CA GLU A 11 -23.26 -2.29 3.57
C GLU A 11 -23.48 -0.99 2.77
N ALA A 12 -22.45 -0.49 2.09
CA ALA A 12 -22.56 0.72 1.27
C ALA A 12 -23.51 0.53 0.09
N ASN A 13 -23.46 -0.63 -0.57
CA ASN A 13 -24.37 -0.96 -1.68
C ASN A 13 -25.82 -1.05 -1.18
N ALA A 14 -26.06 -1.73 -0.06
CA ALA A 14 -27.38 -1.82 0.55
C ALA A 14 -27.93 -0.43 0.91
N TRP A 15 -27.13 0.41 1.55
CA TRP A 15 -27.48 1.79 1.86
C TRP A 15 -27.82 2.61 0.59
N THR A 16 -27.06 2.42 -0.48
CA THR A 16 -27.33 3.13 -1.74
C THR A 16 -28.68 2.74 -2.33
N VAL A 17 -29.03 1.46 -2.32
CA VAL A 17 -30.33 0.98 -2.78
C VAL A 17 -31.47 1.58 -1.93
N GLU A 18 -31.30 1.59 -0.60
CA GLU A 18 -32.27 2.21 0.31
C GLU A 18 -32.50 3.67 -0.03
N LYS A 19 -31.43 4.45 -0.23
CA LYS A 19 -31.53 5.88 -0.57
C LYS A 19 -32.16 6.12 -1.94
N PHE A 20 -31.86 5.29 -2.92
CA PHE A 20 -32.50 5.40 -4.24
C PHE A 20 -34.02 5.15 -4.16
N ASN A 21 -34.45 4.17 -3.38
CA ASN A 21 -35.87 3.92 -3.14
C ASN A 21 -36.54 5.08 -2.38
N GLU A 22 -35.89 5.64 -1.34
CA GLU A 22 -36.36 6.82 -0.63
C GLU A 22 -36.55 8.04 -1.56
N TRP A 23 -35.67 8.20 -2.54
CA TRP A 23 -35.74 9.28 -3.53
C TRP A 23 -36.73 9.00 -4.67
N GLY A 24 -37.40 7.87 -4.64
CA GLY A 24 -38.44 7.52 -5.61
C GLY A 24 -37.90 6.93 -6.93
N LEU A 25 -36.64 6.52 -6.95
CA LEU A 25 -36.11 5.79 -8.12
C LEU A 25 -36.70 4.38 -8.16
N ALA A 26 -37.13 3.93 -9.33
CA ALA A 26 -37.65 2.59 -9.52
C ALA A 26 -36.54 1.58 -9.81
N ASN A 27 -36.76 0.34 -9.37
CA ASN A 27 -35.89 -0.82 -9.68
C ASN A 27 -34.44 -0.67 -9.18
N ALA A 28 -34.23 0.03 -8.07
CA ALA A 28 -32.91 0.08 -7.45
C ALA A 28 -32.59 -1.28 -6.81
N VAL A 29 -31.61 -1.99 -7.35
CA VAL A 29 -31.18 -3.31 -6.88
C VAL A 29 -29.64 -3.41 -6.87
N VAL A 30 -29.12 -4.31 -6.04
CA VAL A 30 -27.70 -4.72 -6.13
C VAL A 30 -27.62 -5.88 -7.10
N GLU A 31 -26.91 -5.69 -8.20
CA GLU A 31 -26.71 -6.70 -9.21
C GLU A 31 -25.25 -7.20 -9.20
N PRO A 32 -25.00 -8.49 -8.96
CA PRO A 32 -23.68 -9.06 -9.10
C PRO A 32 -23.34 -9.18 -10.60
N TRP A 33 -22.19 -8.63 -11.00
CA TRP A 33 -21.79 -8.62 -12.42
C TRP A 33 -20.47 -9.34 -12.71
N GLY A 34 -19.85 -9.93 -11.67
CA GLY A 34 -18.64 -10.73 -11.84
C GLY A 34 -18.03 -11.20 -10.54
N GLU A 35 -17.06 -12.08 -10.67
CA GLU A 35 -16.21 -12.54 -9.57
C GLU A 35 -14.93 -11.70 -9.53
N PHE A 36 -14.66 -11.06 -8.39
CA PHE A 36 -13.52 -10.15 -8.21
C PHE A 36 -12.50 -10.68 -7.21
N GLY A 37 -12.54 -11.98 -6.95
CA GLY A 37 -11.69 -12.63 -5.99
C GLY A 37 -12.13 -12.40 -4.53
N ARG A 38 -11.21 -12.56 -3.62
CA ARG A 38 -11.48 -12.50 -2.18
C ARG A 38 -11.64 -11.06 -1.68
N GLY A 39 -12.56 -10.87 -0.75
CA GLY A 39 -12.69 -9.63 0.02
C GLY A 39 -11.62 -9.54 1.11
N TRP A 40 -11.45 -8.35 1.68
CA TRP A 40 -10.54 -8.12 2.81
C TRP A 40 -11.14 -7.09 3.78
N LYS A 41 -10.90 -7.28 5.05
CA LYS A 41 -11.34 -6.36 6.11
C LYS A 41 -10.21 -6.12 7.08
N ASN A 42 -9.92 -4.85 7.36
CA ASN A 42 -9.01 -4.49 8.44
C ASN A 42 -9.68 -4.80 9.79
N MET A 43 -9.09 -5.71 10.57
CA MET A 43 -9.55 -6.11 11.90
C MET A 43 -8.89 -5.31 13.01
N GLY A 44 -7.77 -4.66 12.72
CA GLY A 44 -7.00 -3.86 13.65
C GLY A 44 -5.50 -3.93 13.40
N TYR A 45 -4.78 -3.05 14.04
CA TYR A 45 -3.32 -2.99 14.03
C TYR A 45 -2.83 -2.46 15.37
N ALA A 46 -1.80 -3.09 15.92
CA ALA A 46 -1.06 -2.56 17.04
C ALA A 46 0.41 -2.90 16.85
N GLY A 47 1.26 -1.89 16.82
CA GLY A 47 2.70 -2.02 16.66
C GLY A 47 3.46 -1.15 17.64
N ARG A 48 4.63 -1.60 18.06
CA ARG A 48 5.51 -0.87 18.98
C ARG A 48 6.97 -1.20 18.72
N ILE A 49 7.81 -0.18 18.71
CA ILE A 49 9.26 -0.34 18.86
C ILE A 49 9.53 -0.61 20.33
N LEU A 50 10.36 -1.61 20.64
CA LEU A 50 10.71 -1.97 22.00
C LEU A 50 12.07 -1.39 22.42
N THR A 51 13.03 -1.40 21.49
CA THR A 51 14.40 -0.95 21.70
C THR A 51 14.87 -0.12 20.51
N PRO A 52 15.76 0.88 20.69
CA PRO A 52 16.37 1.34 21.93
C PRO A 52 15.41 2.13 22.83
N VAL A 53 14.35 2.70 22.28
CA VAL A 53 13.34 3.47 23.01
C VAL A 53 11.96 2.93 22.68
N SER A 54 11.15 2.68 23.71
CA SER A 54 9.80 2.16 23.51
C SER A 54 8.88 3.23 22.93
N GLN A 55 8.38 3.01 21.71
CA GLN A 55 7.49 3.93 21.00
C GLN A 55 6.35 3.18 20.30
N PRO A 56 5.11 3.71 20.30
CA PRO A 56 4.06 3.18 19.45
C PRO A 56 4.40 3.41 17.98
N LEU A 57 4.11 2.43 17.13
CA LEU A 57 4.12 2.57 15.68
C LEU A 57 2.71 2.90 15.21
N HIS A 58 2.53 4.10 14.69
CA HIS A 58 1.29 4.50 14.05
C HIS A 58 1.26 3.93 12.63
N GLY A 59 0.28 3.08 12.37
CA GLY A 59 0.21 2.38 11.09
C GLY A 59 -1.15 1.74 10.86
N GLN A 60 -1.27 1.09 9.72
CA GLN A 60 -2.41 0.25 9.39
C GLN A 60 -1.99 -0.89 8.46
N PRO A 61 -2.65 -2.05 8.51
CA PRO A 61 -2.35 -3.12 7.58
C PRO A 61 -2.66 -2.69 6.14
N MET A 62 -1.86 -3.17 5.22
CA MET A 62 -2.15 -3.04 3.80
C MET A 62 -3.21 -4.07 3.39
N ALA A 63 -4.05 -3.73 2.42
CA ALA A 63 -5.11 -4.61 1.99
C ALA A 63 -4.55 -5.92 1.39
N TRP A 64 -5.28 -7.03 1.61
CA TRP A 64 -4.95 -8.39 1.19
C TRP A 64 -3.67 -8.96 1.80
N THR A 65 -3.23 -8.40 2.94
CA THR A 65 -2.24 -9.07 3.81
C THR A 65 -2.93 -10.02 4.76
N GLY A 66 -2.18 -11.00 5.24
CA GLY A 66 -2.62 -11.93 6.28
C GLY A 66 -2.73 -11.28 7.66
N SER A 67 -3.20 -12.05 8.62
CA SER A 67 -3.19 -11.70 10.03
C SER A 67 -2.03 -12.36 10.73
N THR A 68 -1.53 -11.75 11.79
CA THR A 68 -0.60 -12.41 12.70
C THR A 68 -1.35 -13.42 13.58
N ASP A 69 -0.70 -14.53 13.91
CA ASP A 69 -1.19 -15.45 14.93
C ASP A 69 -0.71 -14.98 16.32
N GLY A 70 -1.46 -14.01 16.87
CA GLY A 70 -1.12 -13.37 18.13
C GLY A 70 0.01 -12.35 18.04
N LEU A 71 0.77 -12.20 19.14
CA LEU A 71 1.86 -11.24 19.26
C LEU A 71 3.12 -11.75 18.57
N VAL A 72 3.56 -11.05 17.54
CA VAL A 72 4.83 -11.30 16.86
C VAL A 72 5.89 -10.32 17.34
N ARG A 73 7.09 -10.81 17.63
CA ARG A 73 8.27 -10.00 17.99
C ARG A 73 9.43 -10.41 17.11
N GLY A 74 10.18 -9.43 16.63
CA GLY A 74 11.36 -9.66 15.80
C GLY A 74 12.21 -8.42 15.70
N GLU A 75 13.41 -8.59 15.19
CA GLU A 75 14.28 -7.49 14.81
C GLU A 75 13.77 -6.81 13.55
N ALA A 76 14.01 -5.52 13.42
CA ALA A 76 13.77 -4.78 12.17
C ALA A 76 15.07 -4.65 11.39
N VAL A 77 15.02 -4.92 10.09
CA VAL A 77 16.13 -4.76 9.17
C VAL A 77 15.76 -3.79 8.05
N VAL A 78 16.62 -2.82 7.79
CA VAL A 78 16.46 -1.90 6.66
C VAL A 78 17.04 -2.58 5.42
N ILE A 79 16.21 -2.73 4.40
CA ILE A 79 16.58 -3.37 3.15
C ILE A 79 17.06 -2.30 2.17
N GLN A 80 18.32 -2.43 1.76
CA GLN A 80 18.94 -1.56 0.76
C GLN A 80 19.62 -2.41 -0.29
N ALA A 81 19.03 -2.51 -1.48
CA ALA A 81 19.57 -3.26 -2.60
C ALA A 81 19.40 -2.50 -3.92
N GLU A 82 20.43 -2.51 -4.72
CA GLU A 82 20.47 -1.86 -6.03
C GLU A 82 20.07 -2.80 -7.17
N SER A 83 20.23 -4.09 -6.97
CA SER A 83 19.90 -5.15 -7.92
C SER A 83 19.37 -6.39 -7.22
N VAL A 84 18.81 -7.31 -7.99
CA VAL A 84 18.36 -8.62 -7.47
C VAL A 84 19.54 -9.41 -6.90
N GLU A 85 20.67 -9.41 -7.61
CA GLU A 85 21.90 -10.10 -7.17
C GLU A 85 22.45 -9.51 -5.85
N ASP A 86 22.44 -8.19 -5.73
CA ASP A 86 22.83 -7.49 -4.51
C ASP A 86 21.89 -7.83 -3.34
N ALA A 87 20.58 -7.87 -3.59
CA ALA A 87 19.59 -8.27 -2.60
C ALA A 87 19.82 -9.70 -2.11
N THR A 88 20.00 -10.64 -3.03
CA THR A 88 20.28 -12.05 -2.72
C THR A 88 21.57 -12.19 -1.91
N THR A 89 22.66 -11.56 -2.36
CA THR A 89 23.95 -11.64 -1.68
C THR A 89 23.91 -11.13 -0.23
N LYS A 90 23.15 -10.04 0.00
CA LYS A 90 23.09 -9.40 1.31
C LYS A 90 22.13 -10.06 2.29
N TYR A 91 21.00 -10.59 1.79
CA TYR A 91 19.88 -10.92 2.65
C TYR A 91 19.41 -12.36 2.62
N GLU A 92 19.83 -13.19 1.63
CA GLU A 92 19.44 -14.59 1.56
C GLU A 92 19.83 -15.35 2.83
N GLY A 93 18.87 -16.07 3.40
CA GLY A 93 19.02 -16.80 4.65
C GLY A 93 19.04 -15.94 5.93
N GLN A 94 18.76 -14.63 5.84
CA GLN A 94 18.87 -13.70 6.97
C GLN A 94 17.54 -13.03 7.36
N LEU A 95 16.45 -13.31 6.66
CA LEU A 95 15.18 -12.60 6.83
C LEU A 95 14.20 -13.28 7.78
N GLY A 96 14.45 -14.55 8.13
CA GLY A 96 13.55 -15.34 8.99
C GLY A 96 13.23 -14.65 10.32
N GLY A 97 11.93 -14.51 10.64
CA GLY A 97 11.44 -13.90 11.87
C GLY A 97 11.69 -12.40 12.01
N LYS A 98 12.19 -11.71 10.99
CA LYS A 98 12.49 -10.27 11.03
C LYS A 98 11.40 -9.43 10.37
N PHE A 99 11.30 -8.18 10.81
CA PHE A 99 10.51 -7.15 10.13
C PHE A 99 11.39 -6.42 9.11
N LEU A 100 10.93 -6.31 7.88
CA LEU A 100 11.67 -5.70 6.78
C LEU A 100 11.19 -4.27 6.54
N LEU A 101 12.08 -3.30 6.59
CA LEU A 101 11.83 -1.94 6.16
C LEU A 101 12.40 -1.77 4.74
N VAL A 102 11.51 -1.79 3.74
CA VAL A 102 11.90 -1.91 2.31
C VAL A 102 11.98 -0.58 1.57
N GLU A 103 11.75 0.52 2.23
CA GLU A 103 11.80 1.85 1.64
C GLU A 103 12.99 2.64 2.20
N ALA A 104 13.54 3.51 1.35
CA ALA A 104 14.60 4.41 1.79
C ALA A 104 14.12 5.29 2.96
N LEU A 105 15.00 5.49 3.92
CA LEU A 105 14.76 6.46 4.98
C LEU A 105 14.57 7.84 4.33
N GLN A 106 13.50 8.51 4.69
CA GLN A 106 13.22 9.87 4.25
C GLN A 106 13.60 10.82 5.37
N ASP A 107 14.34 11.87 5.04
CA ASP A 107 14.51 12.99 5.95
C ASP A 107 13.16 13.70 6.06
N PHE A 108 12.69 13.84 7.29
CA PHE A 108 11.46 14.53 7.58
C PHE A 108 11.78 15.98 7.97
N GLU A 109 11.44 16.90 7.07
CA GLU A 109 11.45 18.33 7.39
C GLU A 109 10.02 18.76 7.75
N PRO A 110 9.78 19.26 8.96
CA PRO A 110 8.46 19.75 9.31
C PRO A 110 8.10 20.97 8.46
N GLU A 111 6.99 20.88 7.77
CA GLU A 111 6.44 22.00 6.99
C GLU A 111 5.59 22.88 7.91
N PHE A 112 6.03 24.12 8.12
CA PHE A 112 5.30 25.09 8.95
C PHE A 112 4.41 26.03 8.12
N GLU A 113 4.54 25.99 6.80
CA GLU A 113 3.71 26.78 5.90
C GLU A 113 2.67 25.88 5.22
N HIS A 114 1.42 26.27 5.37
CA HIS A 114 0.34 25.54 4.73
C HIS A 114 0.34 25.80 3.22
N THR A 115 0.67 24.80 2.43
CA THR A 115 0.54 24.88 0.98
C THR A 115 -0.94 24.90 0.61
N PRO A 116 -1.49 25.99 0.07
CA PRO A 116 -2.89 26.05 -0.29
C PRO A 116 -3.19 25.02 -1.39
N ARG A 117 -4.09 24.09 -1.08
CA ARG A 117 -4.52 23.04 -2.04
C ARG A 117 -5.60 23.53 -3.02
N ARG A 118 -6.07 24.76 -2.88
CA ARG A 118 -7.04 25.34 -3.79
C ARG A 118 -6.31 26.03 -4.93
N SER A 119 -6.56 25.55 -6.14
CA SER A 119 -6.18 26.29 -7.34
C SER A 119 -6.91 27.63 -7.38
N SER A 120 -6.23 28.72 -7.67
CA SER A 120 -6.87 30.00 -7.94
C SER A 120 -7.70 29.92 -9.24
N LEU A 121 -8.71 30.76 -9.38
CA LEU A 121 -9.47 30.84 -10.63
C LEU A 121 -8.54 31.13 -11.82
N GLU A 122 -7.54 31.96 -11.63
CA GLU A 122 -6.55 32.33 -12.63
C GLU A 122 -5.75 31.09 -13.07
N SER A 123 -5.26 30.26 -12.15
CA SER A 123 -4.53 29.03 -12.47
C SER A 123 -5.40 27.94 -13.13
N LEU A 124 -6.72 28.00 -12.92
CA LEU A 124 -7.67 27.11 -13.59
C LEU A 124 -8.03 27.57 -14.99
N LEU A 125 -7.90 28.87 -15.27
CA LEU A 125 -8.12 29.47 -16.60
C LEU A 125 -6.86 29.41 -17.47
N GLU A 126 -5.68 29.22 -16.88
CA GLU A 126 -4.48 28.96 -17.66
C GLU A 126 -4.62 27.63 -18.41
N PRO A 127 -4.31 27.60 -19.73
CA PRO A 127 -4.28 26.35 -20.45
C PRO A 127 -3.33 25.40 -19.69
N ALA A 128 -3.82 24.22 -19.30
CA ALA A 128 -2.98 23.22 -18.68
C ALA A 128 -1.71 23.10 -19.52
N PRO A 129 -0.50 23.19 -18.89
CA PRO A 129 0.73 23.00 -19.63
C PRO A 129 0.55 21.70 -20.41
N GLN A 130 0.62 21.80 -21.74
CA GLN A 130 0.60 20.61 -22.58
C GLN A 130 1.84 19.82 -22.15
N THR A 131 1.70 19.02 -21.12
CA THR A 131 2.62 17.92 -20.86
C THR A 131 2.49 17.07 -22.09
N GLY A 132 3.36 17.40 -23.07
CA GLY A 132 3.35 16.75 -24.35
C GLY A 132 3.22 15.27 -24.05
N ARG A 133 2.21 14.64 -24.63
CA ARG A 133 2.08 13.19 -24.65
C ARG A 133 3.45 12.70 -25.07
N GLY A 134 4.28 12.40 -24.05
CA GLY A 134 5.73 12.26 -24.21
C GLY A 134 5.99 11.36 -25.38
N GLY A 135 6.72 11.88 -26.35
CA GLY A 135 7.11 11.11 -27.50
C GLY A 135 7.60 9.76 -27.02
N ARG A 136 7.24 8.71 -27.71
CA ARG A 136 7.51 7.29 -27.42
C ARG A 136 8.95 6.96 -26.96
N GLY A 137 9.89 7.90 -27.03
CA GLY A 137 11.30 7.74 -26.66
C GLY A 137 11.70 8.25 -25.27
N GLY A 138 11.00 9.27 -24.73
CA GLY A 138 11.43 9.95 -23.49
C GLY A 138 11.27 9.14 -22.20
N ASN A 139 10.40 8.14 -22.18
CA ASN A 139 10.05 7.40 -20.97
C ASN A 139 10.69 6.00 -20.88
N ALA A 140 11.38 5.52 -21.90
CA ALA A 140 11.92 4.15 -21.94
C ALA A 140 12.90 3.89 -20.77
N ALA A 141 13.82 4.82 -20.52
CA ALA A 141 14.78 4.72 -19.43
C ALA A 141 14.09 4.76 -18.05
N LEU A 142 13.09 5.62 -17.89
CA LEU A 142 12.29 5.68 -16.65
C LEU A 142 11.52 4.37 -16.42
N PHE A 143 10.87 3.84 -17.46
CA PHE A 143 10.17 2.55 -17.36
C PHE A 143 11.14 1.38 -17.12
N ALA A 144 12.34 1.41 -17.69
CA ALA A 144 13.37 0.41 -17.43
C ALA A 144 13.82 0.45 -15.96
N ARG A 145 14.06 1.64 -15.42
CA ARG A 145 14.41 1.84 -14.01
C ARG A 145 13.29 1.38 -13.08
N MET A 146 12.04 1.74 -13.37
CA MET A 146 10.89 1.30 -12.58
C MET A 146 10.72 -0.23 -12.60
N ARG A 147 10.96 -0.87 -13.75
CA ARG A 147 10.92 -2.34 -13.85
C ARG A 147 12.04 -2.99 -13.03
N ALA A 148 13.26 -2.46 -13.09
CA ALA A 148 14.37 -2.95 -12.29
C ALA A 148 14.09 -2.84 -10.79
N GLN A 149 13.60 -1.71 -10.33
CA GLN A 149 13.20 -1.51 -8.92
C GLN A 149 12.09 -2.48 -8.48
N ARG A 150 11.09 -2.72 -9.34
CA ARG A 150 10.04 -3.72 -9.05
C ARG A 150 10.59 -5.13 -8.97
N ALA A 151 11.54 -5.49 -9.84
CA ALA A 151 12.17 -6.81 -9.80
C ALA A 151 12.95 -7.04 -8.50
N VAL A 152 13.70 -6.03 -8.04
CA VAL A 152 14.39 -6.07 -6.74
C VAL A 152 13.39 -6.24 -5.59
N GLN A 153 12.33 -5.45 -5.59
CA GLN A 153 11.31 -5.49 -4.56
C GLN A 153 10.59 -6.85 -4.53
N GLN A 154 10.27 -7.40 -5.69
CA GLN A 154 9.67 -8.72 -5.82
C GLN A 154 10.61 -9.82 -5.28
N ALA A 155 11.88 -9.82 -5.64
CA ALA A 155 12.85 -10.78 -5.14
C ALA A 155 12.98 -10.73 -3.61
N ILE A 156 12.98 -9.53 -3.01
CA ILE A 156 12.99 -9.35 -1.56
C ILE A 156 11.74 -9.96 -0.93
N PHE A 157 10.55 -9.74 -1.50
CA PHE A 157 9.31 -10.30 -0.96
C PHE A 157 9.25 -11.82 -1.10
N GLU A 158 9.75 -12.37 -2.20
CA GLU A 158 9.85 -13.82 -2.40
C GLU A 158 10.79 -14.47 -1.37
N MET A 159 11.96 -13.87 -1.14
CA MET A 159 12.89 -14.31 -0.07
C MET A 159 12.25 -14.19 1.31
N ALA A 160 11.62 -13.06 1.60
CA ALA A 160 10.94 -12.83 2.87
C ALA A 160 9.86 -13.88 3.14
N ALA A 161 9.06 -14.20 2.13
CA ALA A 161 8.02 -15.22 2.23
C ALA A 161 8.61 -16.64 2.43
N SER A 162 9.64 -16.99 1.66
CA SER A 162 10.27 -18.30 1.74
C SER A 162 11.01 -18.54 3.05
N GLU A 163 11.57 -17.49 3.64
CA GLU A 163 12.33 -17.57 4.91
C GLU A 163 11.45 -17.37 6.16
N GLY A 164 10.17 -17.04 5.98
CA GLY A 164 9.25 -16.79 7.09
C GLY A 164 9.56 -15.48 7.83
N ALA A 165 9.74 -14.40 7.11
CA ALA A 165 9.86 -13.08 7.70
C ALA A 165 8.61 -12.72 8.52
N ALA A 166 8.80 -11.96 9.58
CA ALA A 166 7.71 -11.56 10.49
C ALA A 166 6.71 -10.57 9.83
N GLY A 167 7.17 -9.80 8.86
CA GLY A 167 6.34 -8.88 8.10
C GLY A 167 7.15 -7.79 7.40
N VAL A 168 6.47 -7.01 6.58
CA VAL A 168 7.05 -5.88 5.85
C VAL A 168 6.47 -4.57 6.37
N LEU A 169 7.35 -3.67 6.71
CA LEU A 169 7.02 -2.31 7.14
C LEU A 169 7.27 -1.34 5.99
N ARG A 170 6.31 -0.49 5.70
CA ARG A 170 6.42 0.55 4.68
C ARG A 170 6.21 1.92 5.30
N ILE A 171 6.99 2.87 4.84
CA ILE A 171 6.84 4.27 5.25
C ILE A 171 5.72 4.90 4.40
N SER A 172 4.86 5.68 5.04
CA SER A 172 3.87 6.46 4.28
C SER A 172 4.58 7.49 3.41
N SER A 173 4.22 7.54 2.14
CA SER A 173 4.74 8.53 1.19
C SER A 173 4.04 9.91 1.30
N ARG A 174 3.27 10.12 2.35
CA ARG A 174 2.59 11.40 2.59
C ARG A 174 3.27 12.13 3.72
N ASP A 175 3.39 13.43 3.53
CA ASP A 175 3.85 14.37 4.54
C ASP A 175 2.82 14.50 5.67
N ASP A 176 3.15 15.24 6.71
CA ASP A 176 2.26 15.56 7.84
C ASP A 176 1.77 14.34 8.65
N GLY A 177 2.49 13.24 8.63
CA GLY A 177 2.12 12.03 9.37
C GLY A 177 0.86 11.34 8.85
N VAL A 178 0.44 11.63 7.62
CA VAL A 178 -0.73 11.00 7.01
C VAL A 178 -0.41 9.59 6.58
N ILE A 179 -1.12 8.61 7.14
CA ILE A 179 -0.99 7.20 6.77
C ILE A 179 -1.93 6.90 5.60
N ARG A 180 -1.35 6.55 4.46
CA ARG A 180 -2.10 6.16 3.29
C ARG A 180 -2.27 4.65 3.23
N GLY A 181 -3.50 4.19 3.14
CA GLY A 181 -3.80 2.79 2.86
C GLY A 181 -3.37 2.39 1.44
N GLY A 182 -2.96 1.14 1.31
CA GLY A 182 -2.57 0.53 0.04
C GLY A 182 -2.89 -0.95 0.03
N SER A 183 -2.46 -1.66 -0.99
CA SER A 183 -2.54 -3.12 -1.08
C SER A 183 -1.14 -3.73 -1.21
N ALA A 184 -0.90 -4.82 -0.52
CA ALA A 184 0.33 -5.59 -0.62
C ALA A 184 0.09 -7.01 -1.15
N GLY A 185 -1.11 -7.56 -0.96
CA GLY A 185 -1.49 -8.87 -1.46
C GLY A 185 -2.33 -8.85 -2.72
N SER A 186 -2.66 -10.03 -3.23
CA SER A 186 -3.55 -10.24 -4.38
C SER A 186 -4.98 -10.53 -3.95
N ARG A 187 -5.94 -10.06 -4.74
CA ARG A 187 -7.36 -10.43 -4.62
C ARG A 187 -7.68 -11.80 -5.21
N GLU A 188 -6.83 -12.33 -6.05
CA GLU A 188 -7.07 -13.60 -6.74
C GLU A 188 -7.29 -14.74 -5.75
N SER A 189 -8.27 -15.58 -6.04
CA SER A 189 -8.54 -16.78 -5.25
C SER A 189 -7.34 -17.71 -5.35
N GLY A 190 -6.83 -18.17 -4.19
CA GLY A 190 -5.66 -19.04 -4.12
C GLY A 190 -4.30 -18.33 -4.19
N ALA A 191 -4.26 -17.01 -4.41
CA ALA A 191 -3.01 -16.27 -4.24
C ALA A 191 -2.56 -16.28 -2.78
N PRO A 192 -1.25 -16.34 -2.51
CA PRO A 192 -0.74 -16.23 -1.14
C PRO A 192 -1.13 -14.89 -0.52
N GLU A 193 -1.30 -14.88 0.79
CA GLU A 193 -1.47 -13.65 1.53
C GLU A 193 -0.17 -12.84 1.48
N GLY A 194 -0.28 -11.53 1.27
CA GLY A 194 0.88 -10.64 1.34
C GLY A 194 1.43 -10.57 2.77
N LEU A 195 2.73 -10.35 2.89
CA LEU A 195 3.44 -10.16 4.16
C LEU A 195 3.23 -8.75 4.74
#